data_6ab911f9b486b90129fe6c40732a1a8b
#
_entry.id   6ab911f9b486b90129fe6c40732a1a8b
#
_cell.length_a   1.000
_cell.length_b   1.000
_cell.length_c   1.000
_cell.angle_alpha   90.00
_cell.angle_beta   90.00
_cell.angle_gamma   90.00
#
_symmetry.space_group_name_H-M   'P 1'
#
loop_
_entity.id
_entity.type
_entity.pdbx_description
1 polymer ?
#
loop_
_entity_poly.entity_id
_entity_poly.type
_entity_poly.pdbx_seq_one_letter_code
_entity_poly.pdbx_strand_id
1 'polypeptide(L)'
;MQQLTATLLLTHSVVSENAIQFVLPLPSTPLKTQQWVDAFCQQFNFTQAEADWGADRFQVALATSTPITDTGAELHCLLCVEWLCEAIWLEPIGTNQDPHRLFAYLHAQK
;
A
#
# COMPACT_ATOMS: atom_id res chain seq x y z
N MET A 1 -15.83 12.80 -6.63
CA MET A 1 -14.84 11.71 -6.37
C MET A 1 -14.10 12.00 -5.07
N GLN A 2 -14.02 11.03 -4.21
CA GLN A 2 -13.31 11.18 -2.94
C GLN A 2 -11.80 11.18 -3.18
N GLN A 3 -11.14 12.21 -2.67
CA GLN A 3 -9.69 12.30 -2.79
C GLN A 3 -9.01 11.35 -1.80
N LEU A 4 -8.05 10.57 -2.29
CA LEU A 4 -7.28 9.66 -1.46
C LEU A 4 -6.19 10.45 -0.73
N THR A 5 -6.28 10.52 0.60
CA THR A 5 -5.30 11.21 1.43
C THR A 5 -4.66 10.23 2.42
N ALA A 6 -3.48 10.60 2.93
CA ALA A 6 -2.81 9.79 3.95
C ALA A 6 -3.69 9.65 5.19
N THR A 7 -4.34 10.73 5.62
CA THR A 7 -5.23 10.71 6.78
C THR A 7 -6.39 9.75 6.58
N LEU A 8 -7.04 9.77 5.40
CA LEU A 8 -8.15 8.87 5.09
C LEU A 8 -7.69 7.42 5.12
N LEU A 9 -6.56 7.12 4.48
CA LEU A 9 -6.03 5.76 4.43
C LEU A 9 -5.70 5.24 5.82
N LEU A 10 -5.04 6.03 6.64
CA LEU A 10 -4.65 5.60 7.99
C LEU A 10 -5.84 5.49 8.93
N THR A 11 -6.86 6.34 8.78
CA THR A 11 -8.09 6.27 9.57
C THR A 11 -8.84 4.95 9.31
N HIS A 12 -8.79 4.44 8.07
CA HIS A 12 -9.48 3.21 7.69
C HIS A 12 -8.55 2.01 7.58
N SER A 13 -7.41 2.03 8.27
CA SER A 13 -6.46 0.93 8.24
C SER A 13 -6.58 0.03 9.47
N VAL A 14 -6.32 -1.26 9.27
CA VAL A 14 -6.28 -2.27 10.34
C VAL A 14 -4.98 -3.05 10.18
N VAL A 15 -4.14 -3.03 11.22
CA VAL A 15 -2.86 -3.76 11.21
C VAL A 15 -3.09 -5.14 11.78
N SER A 16 -2.66 -6.17 11.05
CA SER A 16 -2.67 -7.56 11.50
C SER A 16 -1.24 -8.07 11.65
N GLU A 17 -1.09 -9.35 11.94
CA GLU A 17 0.24 -9.97 12.05
C GLU A 17 1.01 -9.97 10.73
N ASN A 18 0.29 -9.96 9.61
CA ASN A 18 0.90 -10.14 8.28
C ASN A 18 0.74 -8.97 7.33
N ALA A 19 -0.18 -8.06 7.62
CA ALA A 19 -0.54 -7.03 6.64
C ALA A 19 -1.23 -5.83 7.28
N ILE A 20 -1.33 -4.77 6.50
CA ILE A 20 -2.14 -3.59 6.82
C ILE A 20 -3.30 -3.60 5.83
N GLN A 21 -4.51 -3.78 6.32
CA GLN A 21 -5.70 -3.77 5.49
C GLN A 21 -6.34 -2.38 5.49
N PHE A 22 -6.75 -1.93 4.31
CA PHE A 22 -7.48 -0.67 4.17
C PHE A 22 -8.95 -0.96 3.92
N VAL A 23 -9.80 -0.55 4.85
CA VAL A 23 -11.25 -0.78 4.78
C VAL A 23 -11.87 0.40 4.03
N LEU A 24 -11.80 0.35 2.73
CA LEU A 24 -12.26 1.39 1.82
C LEU A 24 -12.92 0.74 0.60
N PRO A 25 -13.81 1.49 -0.10
CA PRO A 25 -14.35 0.98 -1.36
C PRO A 25 -13.24 0.70 -2.37
N LEU A 26 -13.36 -0.42 -3.08
CA LEU A 26 -12.37 -0.81 -4.07
C LEU A 26 -12.55 0.00 -5.36
N PRO A 27 -11.44 0.32 -6.04
CA PRO A 27 -11.55 0.90 -7.39
C PRO A 27 -12.20 -0.11 -8.33
N SER A 28 -13.07 0.35 -9.22
CA SER A 28 -13.95 -0.51 -10.00
C SER A 28 -13.48 -0.80 -11.42
N THR A 29 -12.44 -0.12 -11.90
CA THR A 29 -11.89 -0.30 -13.24
C THR A 29 -10.37 -0.35 -13.19
N PRO A 30 -9.70 -0.91 -14.22
CA PRO A 30 -8.24 -0.86 -14.27
C PRO A 30 -7.68 0.56 -14.20
N LEU A 31 -8.30 1.51 -14.88
CA LEU A 31 -7.85 2.90 -14.84
C LEU A 31 -7.97 3.49 -13.44
N LYS A 32 -9.11 3.27 -12.78
CA LYS A 32 -9.31 3.75 -11.40
C LYS A 32 -8.35 3.08 -10.42
N THR A 33 -8.05 1.79 -10.65
CA THR A 33 -7.07 1.07 -9.83
C THR A 33 -5.68 1.69 -9.96
N GLN A 34 -5.26 2.00 -11.18
CA GLN A 34 -3.96 2.64 -11.39
C GLN A 34 -3.92 4.03 -10.78
N GLN A 35 -5.00 4.79 -10.89
CA GLN A 35 -5.11 6.10 -10.25
C GLN A 35 -5.04 6.00 -8.74
N TRP A 36 -5.68 4.99 -8.15
CA TRP A 36 -5.64 4.72 -6.71
C TRP A 36 -4.21 4.41 -6.26
N VAL A 37 -3.52 3.56 -7.00
CA VAL A 37 -2.13 3.19 -6.69
C VAL A 37 -1.21 4.38 -6.81
N ASP A 38 -1.35 5.18 -7.87
CA ASP A 38 -0.54 6.38 -8.07
C ASP A 38 -0.73 7.38 -6.94
N ALA A 39 -1.97 7.59 -6.51
CA ALA A 39 -2.28 8.47 -5.39
C ALA A 39 -1.69 7.94 -4.07
N PHE A 40 -1.80 6.63 -3.85
CA PHE A 40 -1.23 5.98 -2.67
C PHE A 40 0.28 6.18 -2.62
N CYS A 41 0.96 5.93 -3.72
CA CYS A 41 2.42 6.08 -3.80
C CYS A 41 2.85 7.52 -3.60
N GLN A 42 2.07 8.46 -4.11
CA GLN A 42 2.35 9.88 -3.93
C GLN A 42 2.19 10.31 -2.46
N GLN A 43 1.16 9.81 -1.79
CA GLN A 43 0.92 10.16 -0.39
C GLN A 43 2.00 9.61 0.55
N PHE A 44 2.54 8.43 0.25
CA PHE A 44 3.46 7.74 1.16
C PHE A 44 4.89 7.64 0.63
N ASN A 45 5.21 8.30 -0.46
CA ASN A 45 6.57 8.32 -1.03
C ASN A 45 7.09 6.92 -1.38
N PHE A 46 6.27 6.16 -2.11
CA PHE A 46 6.68 4.88 -2.67
C PHE A 46 6.98 5.01 -4.16
N THR A 47 7.91 4.19 -4.63
CA THR A 47 8.05 3.90 -6.05
C THR A 47 7.40 2.55 -6.34
N GLN A 48 6.78 2.41 -7.50
CA GLN A 48 6.11 1.18 -7.88
C GLN A 48 6.89 0.45 -8.97
N ALA A 49 6.95 -0.88 -8.84
CA ALA A 49 7.48 -1.75 -9.87
C ALA A 49 6.38 -2.10 -10.87
N GLU A 50 6.64 -3.07 -11.74
CA GLU A 50 5.65 -3.52 -12.69
C GLU A 50 4.50 -4.22 -11.97
N ALA A 51 3.26 -3.88 -12.34
CA ALA A 51 2.07 -4.44 -11.73
C ALA A 51 1.73 -5.80 -12.33
N ASP A 52 1.17 -6.68 -11.50
CA ASP A 52 0.67 -7.98 -11.91
C ASP A 52 -0.86 -7.94 -11.90
N TRP A 53 -1.47 -8.05 -13.07
CA TRP A 53 -2.92 -7.99 -13.25
C TRP A 53 -3.48 -9.39 -13.46
N GLY A 54 -4.34 -9.83 -12.54
CA GLY A 54 -5.13 -11.03 -12.70
C GLY A 54 -6.57 -10.69 -13.05
N ALA A 55 -7.41 -11.72 -13.26
CA ALA A 55 -8.82 -11.52 -13.58
C ALA A 55 -9.58 -10.86 -12.43
N ASP A 56 -9.31 -11.27 -11.20
CA ASP A 56 -10.03 -10.83 -10.01
C ASP A 56 -9.14 -10.15 -8.99
N ARG A 57 -7.87 -9.93 -9.33
CA ARG A 57 -6.94 -9.32 -8.40
C ARG A 57 -5.83 -8.57 -9.12
N PHE A 58 -5.23 -7.67 -8.37
CA PHE A 58 -4.11 -6.83 -8.82
C PHE A 58 -3.09 -6.82 -7.70
N GLN A 59 -1.80 -6.83 -8.03
CA GLN A 59 -0.76 -6.59 -7.04
C GLN A 59 0.42 -5.86 -7.67
N VAL A 60 1.09 -5.06 -6.87
CA VAL A 60 2.26 -4.31 -7.30
C VAL A 60 3.25 -4.21 -6.16
N ALA A 61 4.52 -4.45 -6.45
CA ALA A 61 5.58 -4.28 -5.46
C ALA A 61 5.93 -2.81 -5.34
N LEU A 62 6.06 -2.35 -4.11
CA LEU A 62 6.40 -0.96 -3.77
C LEU A 62 7.68 -0.93 -2.93
N ALA A 63 8.45 0.14 -3.09
CA ALA A 63 9.61 0.40 -2.27
C ALA A 63 9.61 1.85 -1.85
N THR A 64 10.14 2.15 -0.66
CA THR A 64 10.27 3.54 -0.22
C THR A 64 11.22 4.29 -1.15
N SER A 65 10.85 5.54 -1.48
CA SER A 65 11.66 6.37 -2.39
C SER A 65 12.98 6.80 -1.78
N THR A 66 13.03 6.88 -0.44
CA THR A 66 14.24 7.21 0.31
C THR A 66 14.48 6.18 1.40
N PRO A 67 15.75 5.87 1.73
CA PRO A 67 16.03 4.95 2.83
C PRO A 67 15.48 5.47 4.15
N ILE A 68 15.11 4.53 5.03
CA ILE A 68 14.72 4.85 6.39
C ILE A 68 15.96 5.33 7.15
N THR A 69 15.87 6.52 7.77
CA THR A 69 17.04 7.19 8.34
C THR A 69 17.71 6.44 9.47
N ASP A 70 16.96 5.68 10.26
CA ASP A 70 17.51 4.94 11.42
C ASP A 70 18.21 3.64 11.03
N THR A 71 17.91 3.08 9.85
CA THR A 71 18.51 1.83 9.40
C THR A 71 19.28 1.95 8.09
N GLY A 72 19.06 3.03 7.33
CA GLY A 72 19.62 3.20 5.99
C GLY A 72 19.05 2.23 4.96
N ALA A 73 18.03 1.45 5.31
CA ALA A 73 17.45 0.44 4.44
C ALA A 73 16.11 0.90 3.87
N GLU A 74 15.81 0.45 2.64
CA GLU A 74 14.51 0.66 2.05
C GLU A 74 13.50 -0.35 2.62
N LEU A 75 12.25 0.08 2.75
CA LEU A 75 11.15 -0.84 3.03
C LEU A 75 10.53 -1.27 1.71
N HIS A 76 10.24 -2.57 1.63
CA HIS A 76 9.57 -3.17 0.48
C HIS A 76 8.25 -3.77 0.92
N CYS A 77 7.23 -3.62 0.10
CA CYS A 77 5.92 -4.16 0.39
C CYS A 77 5.18 -4.50 -0.91
N LEU A 78 4.10 -5.24 -0.76
CA LEU A 78 3.25 -5.63 -1.87
C LEU A 78 1.87 -5.04 -1.61
N LEU A 79 1.38 -4.21 -2.53
CA LEU A 79 0.02 -3.67 -2.47
C LEU A 79 -0.88 -4.57 -3.27
N CYS A 80 -1.91 -5.10 -2.63
CA CYS A 80 -2.81 -6.09 -3.20
C CYS A 80 -4.25 -5.59 -3.18
N VAL A 81 -4.95 -5.80 -4.30
CA VAL A 81 -6.38 -5.55 -4.42
C VAL A 81 -7.01 -6.85 -4.89
N GLU A 82 -7.99 -7.33 -4.17
CA GLU A 82 -8.69 -8.57 -4.51
C GLU A 82 -10.19 -8.31 -4.51
N TRP A 83 -10.80 -8.35 -5.70
CA TRP A 83 -12.21 -7.98 -5.87
C TRP A 83 -13.19 -9.04 -5.35
N LEU A 84 -12.82 -10.32 -5.44
CA LEU A 84 -13.70 -11.39 -4.90
C LEU A 84 -13.86 -11.29 -3.40
N CYS A 85 -12.80 -10.94 -2.69
CA CYS A 85 -12.81 -10.76 -1.23
C CYS A 85 -13.11 -9.33 -0.82
N GLU A 86 -13.22 -8.43 -1.78
CA GLU A 86 -13.41 -6.99 -1.54
C GLU A 86 -12.38 -6.43 -0.56
N ALA A 87 -11.11 -6.75 -0.80
CA ALA A 87 -10.02 -6.39 0.11
C ALA A 87 -8.91 -5.64 -0.59
N ILE A 88 -8.35 -4.65 0.12
CA ILE A 88 -7.11 -3.94 -0.26
C ILE A 88 -6.18 -4.06 0.94
N TRP A 89 -4.95 -4.53 0.71
CA TRP A 89 -3.99 -4.64 1.80
C TRP A 89 -2.57 -4.42 1.32
N LEU A 90 -1.71 -4.10 2.28
CA LEU A 90 -0.29 -3.87 2.08
C LEU A 90 0.47 -4.90 2.90
N GLU A 91 1.29 -5.72 2.25
CA GLU A 91 2.10 -6.75 2.92
C GLU A 91 3.57 -6.36 2.89
N PRO A 92 4.27 -6.36 4.03
CA PRO A 92 5.72 -6.18 4.00
C PRO A 92 6.38 -7.41 3.37
N ILE A 93 7.41 -7.19 2.55
CA ILE A 93 8.19 -8.26 1.93
C ILE A 93 9.67 -8.05 2.21
N GLY A 94 10.47 -9.11 2.06
CA GLY A 94 11.90 -9.07 2.29
C GLY A 94 12.27 -9.49 3.69
N THR A 95 13.47 -9.12 4.13
CA THR A 95 14.04 -9.58 5.41
C THR A 95 13.40 -8.96 6.64
N ASN A 96 12.76 -7.80 6.49
CA ASN A 96 12.11 -7.09 7.59
C ASN A 96 10.59 -7.09 7.42
N GLN A 97 9.98 -8.27 7.54
CA GLN A 97 8.55 -8.47 7.32
C GLN A 97 7.73 -8.10 8.56
N ASP A 98 7.73 -6.82 8.92
CA ASP A 98 7.01 -6.34 10.10
C ASP A 98 5.97 -5.30 9.69
N PRO A 99 4.65 -5.64 9.75
CA PRO A 99 3.59 -4.69 9.41
C PRO A 99 3.59 -3.45 10.31
N HIS A 100 3.99 -3.57 11.56
CA HIS A 100 4.01 -2.44 12.49
C HIS A 100 5.09 -1.43 12.10
N ARG A 101 6.23 -1.89 11.62
CA ARG A 101 7.29 -1.02 11.12
C ARG A 101 6.83 -0.29 9.86
N LEU A 102 6.18 -1.01 8.97
CA LEU A 102 5.61 -0.42 7.75
C LEU A 102 4.54 0.61 8.12
N PHE A 103 3.67 0.29 9.07
CA PHE A 103 2.63 1.20 9.52
C PHE A 103 3.21 2.47 10.13
N ALA A 104 4.29 2.34 10.91
CA ALA A 104 4.99 3.50 11.46
C ALA A 104 5.55 4.41 10.35
N TYR A 105 6.08 3.81 9.29
CA TYR A 105 6.55 4.56 8.13
C TYR A 105 5.40 5.36 7.50
N LEU A 106 4.22 4.72 7.31
CA LEU A 106 3.07 5.40 6.73
C LEU A 106 2.66 6.62 7.57
N HIS A 107 2.64 6.48 8.90
CA HIS A 107 2.33 7.59 9.79
C HIS A 107 3.34 8.73 9.69
N ALA A 108 4.61 8.40 9.48
CA ALA A 108 5.67 9.41 9.35
C ALA A 108 5.53 10.23 8.07
N GLN A 109 4.84 9.71 7.04
CA GLN A 109 4.60 10.42 5.78
C GLN A 109 3.33 11.28 5.82
N LYS A 110 2.57 11.17 6.87
CA LYS A 110 1.29 11.86 7.02
C LYS A 110 1.43 13.38 7.04
#